data_a52610a5afebbf28c3be79a74f120da1
#
_entry.id   a52610a5afebbf28c3be79a74f120da1
#
_cell.length_a   1.000
_cell.length_b   1.000
_cell.length_c   1.000
_cell.angle_alpha   90.00
_cell.angle_beta   90.00
_cell.angle_gamma   90.00
#
_symmetry.space_group_name_H-M   'P 1'
#
loop_
_entity.id
_entity.type
_entity.pdbx_description
1 polymer ?
#
loop_
_entity_poly.entity_id
_entity_poly.type
_entity_poly.pdbx_seq_one_letter_code
_entity_poly.pdbx_strand_id
1 'polypeptide(L)'
;ARNSFLKYLGNRPGFNISTEDLKEWERLLLKDGISKTTVGMYFRTFRVIWNVCEKKGFVTRATYPFGKGDDKITISRGATRKSFYLTVEQMTELYNCFLEKRYPEEWDVDWRENTHYSLGLFLVQYLGNGFNLADAAHLTYNDHYFQSGKKSFHFVRQKTEDRSDMEVVIPII
;
A
#
# COMPACT_ATOMS: atom_id res chain seq x y z
N ALA A 1 14.31 1.92 -0.03
CA ALA A 1 15.34 1.18 -0.76
C ALA A 1 16.66 1.96 -0.88
N ARG A 2 16.67 3.18 -1.49
CA ARG A 2 17.90 3.97 -1.71
C ARG A 2 18.72 4.18 -0.43
N ASN A 3 18.14 4.70 0.63
CA ASN A 3 18.87 4.98 1.88
C ASN A 3 19.41 3.70 2.53
N SER A 4 18.67 2.60 2.47
CA SER A 4 19.11 1.29 2.94
C SER A 4 20.30 0.81 2.12
N PHE A 5 20.21 0.88 0.78
CA PHE A 5 21.30 0.49 -0.09
C PHE A 5 22.61 1.26 0.23
N LEU A 6 22.51 2.59 0.34
CA LEU A 6 23.67 3.44 0.66
C LEU A 6 24.27 3.12 2.05
N LYS A 7 23.43 2.78 3.03
CA LYS A 7 23.87 2.41 4.39
C LYS A 7 24.77 1.17 4.38
N TYR A 8 24.39 0.13 3.61
CA TYR A 8 25.06 -1.18 3.68
C TYR A 8 26.11 -1.42 2.58
N LEU A 9 25.87 -0.89 1.39
CA LEU A 9 26.75 -1.12 0.24
C LEU A 9 27.55 0.13 -0.17
N GLY A 10 27.23 1.29 0.41
CA GLY A 10 27.86 2.56 0.06
C GLY A 10 27.40 3.11 -1.29
N ASN A 11 27.97 4.26 -1.65
CA ASN A 11 27.68 4.91 -2.93
C ASN A 11 28.70 4.40 -3.98
N ARG A 12 28.27 3.46 -4.80
CA ARG A 12 29.09 2.89 -5.88
C ARG A 12 28.31 2.80 -7.19
N PRO A 13 29.00 2.85 -8.34
CA PRO A 13 28.35 2.71 -9.65
C PRO A 13 27.64 1.36 -9.79
N GLY A 14 26.50 1.33 -10.49
CA GLY A 14 25.69 0.13 -10.66
C GLY A 14 26.41 -1.04 -11.33
N PHE A 15 27.36 -0.76 -12.24
CA PHE A 15 28.17 -1.79 -12.90
C PHE A 15 29.17 -2.49 -11.96
N ASN A 16 29.43 -1.94 -10.77
CA ASN A 16 30.27 -2.53 -9.74
C ASN A 16 29.48 -3.29 -8.66
N ILE A 17 28.20 -3.55 -8.88
CA ILE A 17 27.34 -4.28 -7.94
C ILE A 17 27.21 -5.71 -8.44
N SER A 18 27.72 -6.65 -7.68
CA SER A 18 27.63 -8.09 -7.95
C SER A 18 26.38 -8.72 -7.32
N THR A 19 26.10 -9.97 -7.70
CA THR A 19 25.06 -10.76 -7.02
C THR A 19 25.43 -11.03 -5.56
N GLU A 20 26.69 -11.20 -5.25
CA GLU A 20 27.23 -11.42 -3.91
C GLU A 20 26.99 -10.19 -3.02
N ASP A 21 27.20 -8.98 -3.55
CA ASP A 21 26.89 -7.75 -2.84
C ASP A 21 25.40 -7.67 -2.47
N LEU A 22 24.52 -8.09 -3.36
CA LEU A 22 23.08 -8.10 -3.10
C LEU A 22 22.68 -9.18 -2.09
N LYS A 23 23.32 -10.36 -2.12
CA LYS A 23 23.12 -11.41 -1.10
C LYS A 23 23.60 -10.94 0.27
N GLU A 24 24.72 -10.24 0.34
CA GLU A 24 25.23 -9.67 1.58
C GLU A 24 24.29 -8.56 2.10
N TRP A 25 23.75 -7.71 1.22
CA TRP A 25 22.74 -6.73 1.59
C TRP A 25 21.49 -7.39 2.16
N GLU A 26 20.99 -8.47 1.54
CA GLU A 26 19.87 -9.25 2.08
C GLU A 26 20.17 -9.77 3.49
N ARG A 27 21.37 -10.39 3.67
CA ARG A 27 21.79 -10.93 4.95
C ARG A 27 21.84 -9.86 6.05
N LEU A 28 22.39 -8.68 5.75
CA LEU A 28 22.47 -7.56 6.69
C LEU A 28 21.09 -7.00 7.04
N LEU A 29 20.21 -6.86 6.07
CA LEU A 29 18.82 -6.41 6.29
C LEU A 29 18.07 -7.37 7.22
N LEU A 30 18.19 -8.68 6.98
CA LEU A 30 17.54 -9.69 7.82
C LEU A 30 18.13 -9.72 9.23
N LYS A 31 19.44 -9.52 9.36
CA LYS A 31 20.13 -9.40 10.66
C LYS A 31 19.61 -8.19 11.47
N ASP A 32 19.31 -7.07 10.79
CA ASP A 32 18.74 -5.86 11.42
C ASP A 32 17.22 -5.98 11.67
N GLY A 33 16.64 -7.19 11.52
CA GLY A 33 15.23 -7.46 11.82
C GLY A 33 14.25 -7.02 10.70
N ILE A 34 14.75 -6.62 9.54
CA ILE A 34 13.88 -6.26 8.40
C ILE A 34 13.19 -7.50 7.86
N SER A 35 11.87 -7.43 7.69
CA SER A 35 11.08 -8.57 7.22
C SER A 35 11.44 -8.99 5.79
N LYS A 36 11.34 -10.29 5.48
CA LYS A 36 11.52 -10.82 4.11
C LYS A 36 10.62 -10.14 3.08
N THR A 37 9.43 -9.71 3.48
CA THR A 37 8.51 -8.95 2.62
C THR A 37 9.10 -7.59 2.24
N THR A 38 9.67 -6.87 3.21
CA THR A 38 10.31 -5.57 2.98
C THR A 38 11.57 -5.72 2.13
N VAL A 39 12.39 -6.73 2.40
CA VAL A 39 13.56 -7.08 1.56
C VAL A 39 13.12 -7.35 0.11
N GLY A 40 12.05 -8.14 -0.07
CA GLY A 40 11.48 -8.39 -1.39
C GLY A 40 10.98 -7.12 -2.09
N MET A 41 10.45 -6.12 -1.36
CA MET A 41 10.10 -4.81 -1.93
C MET A 41 11.35 -4.05 -2.40
N TYR A 42 12.42 -4.04 -1.60
CA TYR A 42 13.68 -3.40 -1.98
C TYR A 42 14.28 -4.03 -3.24
N PHE A 43 14.29 -5.34 -3.33
CA PHE A 43 14.79 -6.04 -4.51
C PHE A 43 13.92 -5.84 -5.76
N ARG A 44 12.60 -5.75 -5.63
CA ARG A 44 11.73 -5.37 -6.76
C ARG A 44 12.04 -3.97 -7.28
N THR A 45 12.24 -3.00 -6.39
CA THR A 45 12.64 -1.64 -6.77
C THR A 45 14.01 -1.65 -7.46
N PHE A 46 14.98 -2.37 -6.89
CA PHE A 46 16.33 -2.49 -7.48
C PHE A 46 16.29 -3.14 -8.87
N ARG A 47 15.47 -4.18 -9.05
CA ARG A 47 15.27 -4.83 -10.34
C ARG A 47 14.72 -3.87 -11.40
N VAL A 48 13.80 -2.99 -11.04
CA VAL A 48 13.29 -1.97 -11.97
C VAL A 48 14.41 -1.03 -12.41
N ILE A 49 15.22 -0.55 -11.46
CA ILE A 49 16.37 0.32 -11.76
C ILE A 49 17.36 -0.42 -12.65
N TRP A 50 17.69 -1.68 -12.35
CA TRP A 50 18.60 -2.49 -13.16
C TRP A 50 18.12 -2.63 -14.60
N ASN A 51 16.83 -2.93 -14.79
CA ASN A 51 16.23 -3.03 -16.13
C ASN A 51 16.31 -1.71 -16.91
N VAL A 52 16.19 -0.57 -16.23
CA VAL A 52 16.37 0.76 -16.87
C VAL A 52 17.84 0.95 -17.26
N CYS A 53 18.78 0.59 -16.40
CA CYS A 53 20.21 0.67 -16.67
C CYS A 53 20.64 -0.25 -17.83
N GLU A 54 20.06 -1.46 -17.91
CA GLU A 54 20.27 -2.39 -19.02
C GLU A 54 19.80 -1.79 -20.35
N LYS A 55 18.58 -1.23 -20.39
CA LYS A 55 18.04 -0.56 -21.58
C LYS A 55 18.88 0.63 -22.04
N LYS A 56 19.57 1.30 -21.11
CA LYS A 56 20.47 2.43 -21.40
C LYS A 56 21.90 2.01 -21.70
N GLY A 57 22.22 0.70 -21.66
CA GLY A 57 23.57 0.17 -21.92
C GLY A 57 24.56 0.35 -20.79
N PHE A 58 24.14 0.73 -19.58
CA PHE A 58 25.04 0.89 -18.43
C PHE A 58 25.41 -0.45 -17.78
N VAL A 59 24.59 -1.47 -17.93
CA VAL A 59 24.83 -2.85 -17.47
C VAL A 59 24.39 -3.81 -18.56
N THR A 60 24.91 -5.04 -18.52
CA THR A 60 24.60 -6.06 -19.53
C THR A 60 23.65 -7.13 -18.96
N ARG A 61 22.97 -7.85 -19.84
CA ARG A 61 22.13 -8.99 -19.45
C ARG A 61 22.94 -10.11 -18.82
N ALA A 62 24.20 -10.28 -19.19
CA ALA A 62 25.10 -11.28 -18.61
C ALA A 62 25.29 -11.09 -17.09
N THR A 63 25.31 -9.85 -16.63
CA THR A 63 25.45 -9.49 -15.20
C THR A 63 24.11 -9.38 -14.46
N TYR A 64 23.00 -9.77 -15.08
CA TYR A 64 21.67 -9.65 -14.47
C TYR A 64 21.55 -10.52 -13.22
N PRO A 65 21.32 -9.90 -12.03
CA PRO A 65 21.46 -10.62 -10.76
C PRO A 65 20.21 -11.37 -10.31
N PHE A 66 19.06 -11.18 -10.98
CA PHE A 66 17.77 -11.73 -10.55
C PHE A 66 17.38 -12.96 -11.37
N GLY A 67 16.84 -13.99 -10.72
CA GLY A 67 16.38 -15.19 -11.39
C GLY A 67 16.28 -16.37 -10.44
N LYS A 68 16.21 -17.56 -11.04
CA LYS A 68 16.31 -18.86 -10.35
C LYS A 68 17.71 -19.40 -10.57
N GLY A 69 18.31 -19.94 -9.53
CA GLY A 69 19.68 -20.50 -9.54
C GLY A 69 20.52 -19.98 -8.37
N ASP A 70 21.60 -20.68 -8.07
CA ASP A 70 22.45 -20.37 -6.91
C ASP A 70 23.27 -19.10 -7.10
N ASP A 71 23.50 -18.70 -8.35
CA ASP A 71 24.19 -17.50 -8.76
C ASP A 71 23.25 -16.28 -8.89
N LYS A 72 21.97 -16.43 -8.61
CA LYS A 72 20.94 -15.40 -8.77
C LYS A 72 20.20 -15.09 -7.47
N ILE A 73 19.57 -13.93 -7.43
CA ILE A 73 18.66 -13.53 -6.36
C ILE A 73 17.24 -13.93 -6.73
N THR A 74 16.64 -14.83 -5.95
CA THR A 74 15.23 -15.12 -6.04
C THR A 74 14.46 -14.16 -5.14
N ILE A 75 13.67 -13.25 -5.73
CA ILE A 75 12.90 -12.26 -4.96
C ILE A 75 11.74 -12.96 -4.26
N SER A 76 11.81 -13.03 -2.93
CA SER A 76 10.75 -13.58 -2.11
C SER A 76 9.43 -12.80 -2.29
N ARG A 77 8.32 -13.52 -2.40
CA ARG A 77 6.97 -12.92 -2.36
C ARG A 77 6.59 -12.46 -0.95
N GLY A 78 7.34 -12.87 0.05
CA GLY A 78 6.99 -12.70 1.46
C GLY A 78 5.94 -13.71 1.93
N ALA A 79 5.74 -13.78 3.23
CA ALA A 79 4.64 -14.57 3.79
C ALA A 79 3.32 -13.85 3.57
N THR A 80 2.29 -14.57 3.15
CA THR A 80 0.93 -14.06 3.17
C THR A 80 0.55 -13.87 4.64
N ARG A 81 0.35 -12.62 5.06
CA ARG A 81 -0.20 -12.38 6.41
C ARG A 81 -1.59 -12.98 6.45
N LYS A 82 -1.92 -13.64 7.56
CA LYS A 82 -3.32 -13.95 7.85
C LYS A 82 -4.08 -12.62 7.82
N SER A 83 -5.05 -12.50 6.93
CA SER A 83 -5.96 -11.35 6.95
C SER A 83 -6.84 -11.48 8.18
N PHE A 84 -6.80 -10.48 9.05
CA PHE A 84 -7.80 -10.31 10.07
C PHE A 84 -8.99 -9.60 9.42
N TYR A 85 -10.17 -10.10 9.67
CA TYR A 85 -11.43 -9.47 9.26
C TYR A 85 -12.31 -9.29 10.50
N LEU A 86 -13.12 -8.26 10.46
CA LEU A 86 -14.12 -8.04 11.50
C LEU A 86 -15.34 -8.92 11.19
N THR A 87 -15.92 -9.55 12.21
CA THR A 87 -17.18 -10.25 12.07
C THR A 87 -18.34 -9.27 11.90
N VAL A 88 -19.51 -9.76 11.49
CA VAL A 88 -20.72 -8.94 11.35
C VAL A 88 -21.08 -8.29 12.68
N GLU A 89 -20.97 -9.05 13.78
CA GLU A 89 -21.26 -8.59 15.13
C GLU A 89 -20.31 -7.45 15.54
N GLN A 90 -19.01 -7.61 15.26
CA GLN A 90 -18.00 -6.56 15.52
C GLN A 90 -18.25 -5.31 14.69
N MET A 91 -18.66 -5.46 13.43
CA MET A 91 -19.01 -4.32 12.58
C MET A 91 -20.27 -3.61 13.09
N THR A 92 -21.26 -4.36 13.52
CA THR A 92 -22.49 -3.82 14.12
C THR A 92 -22.17 -3.04 15.40
N GLU A 93 -21.28 -3.56 16.24
CA GLU A 93 -20.83 -2.87 17.45
C GLU A 93 -20.09 -1.56 17.13
N LEU A 94 -19.21 -1.55 16.15
CA LEU A 94 -18.52 -0.34 15.69
C LEU A 94 -19.51 0.69 15.14
N TYR A 95 -20.53 0.25 14.40
CA TYR A 95 -21.59 1.12 13.88
C TYR A 95 -22.42 1.74 15.02
N ASN A 96 -22.82 0.94 16.01
CA ASN A 96 -23.52 1.43 17.19
C ASN A 96 -22.67 2.39 18.02
N CYS A 97 -21.38 2.08 18.21
CA CYS A 97 -20.43 2.99 18.85
C CYS A 97 -20.38 4.36 18.16
N PHE A 98 -20.38 4.37 16.83
CA PHE A 98 -20.40 5.60 16.04
C PHE A 98 -21.71 6.37 16.25
N LEU A 99 -22.87 5.71 16.13
CA LEU A 99 -24.18 6.38 16.26
C LEU A 99 -24.40 6.96 17.66
N GLU A 100 -24.04 6.21 18.70
CA GLU A 100 -24.28 6.57 20.09
C GLU A 100 -23.13 7.40 20.69
N LYS A 101 -22.03 7.61 19.93
CA LYS A 101 -20.79 8.27 20.40
C LYS A 101 -20.25 7.66 21.69
N ARG A 102 -20.32 6.31 21.78
CA ARG A 102 -19.84 5.55 22.96
C ARG A 102 -18.32 5.44 22.92
N TYR A 103 -17.64 6.30 23.67
CA TYR A 103 -16.19 6.28 23.84
C TYR A 103 -15.85 6.24 25.33
N PRO A 104 -14.67 5.70 25.72
CA PRO A 104 -14.23 5.68 27.12
C PRO A 104 -14.29 7.08 27.74
N GLU A 105 -14.79 7.16 28.98
CA GLU A 105 -14.94 8.43 29.70
C GLU A 105 -13.60 9.09 30.03
N GLU A 106 -12.55 8.28 30.18
CA GLU A 106 -11.19 8.73 30.46
C GLU A 106 -10.48 9.39 29.27
N TRP A 107 -11.04 9.29 28.06
CA TRP A 107 -10.48 9.96 26.90
C TRP A 107 -10.84 11.46 26.93
N ASP A 108 -9.88 12.31 26.59
CA ASP A 108 -10.14 13.74 26.42
C ASP A 108 -11.08 14.01 25.20
N VAL A 109 -11.59 15.24 25.14
CA VAL A 109 -12.56 15.62 24.10
C VAL A 109 -11.95 15.50 22.71
N ASP A 110 -10.73 15.96 22.50
CA ASP A 110 -10.06 15.95 21.19
C ASP A 110 -9.84 14.52 20.72
N TRP A 111 -9.46 13.61 21.63
CA TRP A 111 -9.27 12.21 21.32
C TRP A 111 -10.58 11.52 20.92
N ARG A 112 -11.68 11.82 21.63
CA ARG A 112 -13.02 11.29 21.28
C ARG A 112 -13.47 11.79 19.91
N GLU A 113 -13.33 13.07 19.62
CA GLU A 113 -13.72 13.68 18.34
C GLU A 113 -12.91 13.11 17.17
N ASN A 114 -11.59 13.02 17.31
CA ASN A 114 -10.73 12.43 16.29
C ASN A 114 -11.04 10.94 16.04
N THR A 115 -11.34 10.20 17.10
CA THR A 115 -11.72 8.78 16.97
C THR A 115 -13.09 8.66 16.31
N HIS A 116 -14.05 9.51 16.67
CA HIS A 116 -15.37 9.54 16.03
C HIS A 116 -15.27 9.83 14.53
N TYR A 117 -14.49 10.83 14.16
CA TYR A 117 -14.23 11.15 12.75
C TYR A 117 -13.55 9.98 12.00
N SER A 118 -12.54 9.39 12.58
CA SER A 118 -11.82 8.25 11.99
C SER A 118 -12.70 7.02 11.83
N LEU A 119 -13.55 6.74 12.82
CA LEU A 119 -14.51 5.65 12.75
C LEU A 119 -15.57 5.91 11.68
N GLY A 120 -16.06 7.14 11.56
CA GLY A 120 -16.97 7.53 10.48
C GLY A 120 -16.38 7.32 9.09
N LEU A 121 -15.13 7.73 8.87
CA LEU A 121 -14.41 7.48 7.61
C LEU A 121 -14.26 5.98 7.32
N PHE A 122 -13.91 5.18 8.33
CA PHE A 122 -13.80 3.73 8.20
C PHE A 122 -15.14 3.11 7.79
N LEU A 123 -16.24 3.50 8.46
CA LEU A 123 -17.57 2.98 8.16
C LEU A 123 -18.03 3.37 6.74
N VAL A 124 -17.79 4.61 6.33
CA VAL A 124 -18.09 5.06 4.96
C VAL A 124 -17.32 4.24 3.93
N GLN A 125 -16.02 4.02 4.15
CA GLN A 125 -15.22 3.19 3.26
C GLN A 125 -15.70 1.73 3.22
N TYR A 126 -16.02 1.16 4.38
CA TYR A 126 -16.48 -0.23 4.49
C TYR A 126 -17.83 -0.42 3.80
N LEU A 127 -18.81 0.40 4.10
CA LEU A 127 -20.16 0.35 3.51
C LEU A 127 -20.13 0.70 2.00
N GLY A 128 -19.17 1.52 1.58
CA GLY A 128 -18.92 1.86 0.18
C GLY A 128 -18.04 0.83 -0.58
N ASN A 129 -18.03 -0.45 -0.18
CA ASN A 129 -17.24 -1.51 -0.80
C ASN A 129 -15.71 -1.30 -0.79
N GLY A 130 -15.18 -0.63 0.23
CA GLY A 130 -13.75 -0.48 0.43
C GLY A 130 -13.07 0.49 -0.54
N PHE A 131 -13.75 1.54 -0.97
CA PHE A 131 -13.14 2.56 -1.79
C PHE A 131 -12.03 3.33 -1.05
N ASN A 132 -11.12 3.93 -1.79
CA ASN A 132 -9.90 4.52 -1.23
C ASN A 132 -10.24 5.77 -0.38
N LEU A 133 -9.44 6.02 0.67
CA LEU A 133 -9.57 7.23 1.50
C LEU A 133 -9.43 8.52 0.69
N ALA A 134 -8.55 8.53 -0.33
CA ALA A 134 -8.42 9.68 -1.24
C ALA A 134 -9.72 9.92 -2.03
N ASP A 135 -10.35 8.86 -2.51
CA ASP A 135 -11.63 8.96 -3.22
C ASP A 135 -12.74 9.44 -2.26
N ALA A 136 -12.74 8.94 -1.00
CA ALA A 136 -13.68 9.40 0.03
C ALA A 136 -13.56 10.90 0.33
N ALA A 137 -12.33 11.41 0.41
CA ALA A 137 -12.05 12.82 0.70
C ALA A 137 -12.51 13.77 -0.42
N HIS A 138 -12.63 13.24 -1.66
CA HIS A 138 -13.07 14.00 -2.84
C HIS A 138 -14.51 13.69 -3.26
N LEU A 139 -15.23 12.90 -2.46
CA LEU A 139 -16.62 12.58 -2.74
C LEU A 139 -17.48 13.85 -2.71
N THR A 140 -18.22 14.10 -3.77
CA THR A 140 -19.10 15.27 -3.88
C THR A 140 -20.53 14.87 -4.25
N TYR A 141 -21.49 15.67 -3.87
CA TYR A 141 -22.87 15.55 -4.32
C TYR A 141 -22.98 16.15 -5.73
N ASN A 142 -22.64 15.36 -6.75
CA ASN A 142 -22.70 15.76 -8.16
C ASN A 142 -24.08 15.48 -8.78
N ASP A 143 -24.25 15.84 -10.06
CA ASP A 143 -25.51 15.65 -10.78
C ASP A 143 -25.97 14.19 -10.82
N HIS A 144 -25.03 13.25 -10.96
CA HIS A 144 -25.34 11.81 -10.94
C HIS A 144 -25.92 11.35 -9.60
N TYR A 145 -25.41 11.90 -8.47
CA TYR A 145 -25.99 11.65 -7.16
C TYR A 145 -27.44 12.06 -7.08
N PHE A 146 -27.78 13.28 -7.55
CA PHE A 146 -29.16 13.78 -7.55
C PHE A 146 -30.04 13.04 -8.55
N GLN A 147 -29.55 12.74 -9.74
CA GLN A 147 -30.27 11.97 -10.77
C GLN A 147 -30.58 10.54 -10.33
N SER A 148 -29.72 9.92 -9.54
CA SER A 148 -29.97 8.60 -8.93
C SER A 148 -31.04 8.62 -7.82
N GLY A 149 -31.61 9.79 -7.50
CA GLY A 149 -32.52 9.97 -6.36
C GLY A 149 -31.78 9.85 -5.01
N LYS A 150 -30.51 10.27 -4.95
CA LYS A 150 -29.61 10.19 -3.77
C LYS A 150 -29.25 8.75 -3.36
N LYS A 151 -29.26 7.81 -4.32
CA LYS A 151 -29.05 6.39 -4.06
C LYS A 151 -27.64 5.90 -4.40
N SER A 152 -26.83 6.70 -5.09
CA SER A 152 -25.47 6.31 -5.45
C SER A 152 -24.55 7.52 -5.62
N PHE A 153 -23.29 7.31 -5.26
CA PHE A 153 -22.20 8.22 -5.64
C PHE A 153 -21.51 7.73 -6.91
N HIS A 154 -21.15 8.68 -7.75
CA HIS A 154 -20.45 8.45 -9.01
C HIS A 154 -19.19 9.32 -9.04
N PHE A 155 -18.04 8.71 -9.27
CA PHE A 155 -16.76 9.43 -9.38
C PHE A 155 -15.73 8.66 -10.17
N VAL A 156 -14.75 9.36 -10.73
CA VAL A 156 -13.56 8.76 -11.33
C VAL A 156 -12.48 8.57 -10.25
N ARG A 157 -11.87 7.40 -10.23
CA ARG A 157 -10.91 7.00 -9.21
C ARG A 157 -9.60 7.77 -9.35
N GLN A 158 -9.25 8.61 -8.39
CA GLN A 158 -8.05 9.45 -8.42
C GLN A 158 -6.74 8.68 -8.64
N LYS A 159 -6.61 7.51 -8.02
CA LYS A 159 -5.40 6.69 -8.16
C LYS A 159 -5.12 6.22 -9.59
N THR A 160 -6.12 6.16 -10.44
CA THR A 160 -6.07 5.63 -11.81
C THR A 160 -6.54 6.63 -12.87
N GLU A 161 -6.82 7.88 -12.48
CA GLU A 161 -7.29 8.95 -13.36
C GLU A 161 -6.41 9.12 -14.60
N ASP A 162 -5.07 9.08 -14.43
CA ASP A 162 -4.11 9.16 -15.55
C ASP A 162 -4.11 7.94 -16.49
N ARG A 163 -4.84 6.87 -16.14
CA ARG A 163 -4.79 5.59 -16.88
C ARG A 163 -6.14 5.07 -17.32
N SER A 164 -7.21 5.55 -16.73
CA SER A 164 -8.56 5.05 -16.97
C SER A 164 -9.59 6.06 -16.49
N ASP A 165 -10.48 6.45 -17.40
CA ASP A 165 -11.67 7.25 -17.10
C ASP A 165 -12.84 6.41 -16.57
N MET A 166 -12.53 5.23 -16.02
CA MET A 166 -13.57 4.31 -15.54
C MET A 166 -14.27 4.88 -14.31
N GLU A 167 -15.57 5.14 -14.47
CA GLU A 167 -16.44 5.60 -13.40
C GLU A 167 -16.68 4.49 -12.37
N VAL A 168 -16.60 4.86 -11.10
CA VAL A 168 -16.96 4.00 -9.97
C VAL A 168 -18.31 4.44 -9.43
N VAL A 169 -19.22 3.49 -9.30
CA VAL A 169 -20.56 3.72 -8.73
C VAL A 169 -20.65 3.04 -7.37
N ILE A 170 -20.95 3.82 -6.35
CA ILE A 170 -21.15 3.32 -4.98
C ILE A 170 -22.61 3.47 -4.60
N PRO A 171 -23.36 2.37 -4.42
CA PRO A 171 -24.72 2.45 -3.93
C PRO A 171 -24.76 2.89 -2.46
N ILE A 172 -25.75 3.70 -2.11
CA ILE A 172 -26.06 4.07 -0.73
C ILE A 172 -27.19 3.14 -0.27
N ILE A 173 -26.88 2.32 0.71
CA ILE A 173 -27.80 1.31 1.29
C ILE A 173 -28.52 1.93 2.47
#